data_4ce0144b0baa79e8aa88e0572766135e
#
_entry.id   4ce0144b0baa79e8aa88e0572766135e
#
_cell.length_a   1.000
_cell.length_b   1.000
_cell.length_c   1.000
_cell.angle_alpha   90.00
_cell.angle_beta   90.00
_cell.angle_gamma   90.00
#
_symmetry.space_group_name_H-M   'P 1'
#
loop_
_entity.id
_entity.type
_entity.pdbx_description
1 polymer ?
#
loop_
_entity_poly.entity_id
_entity_poly.type
_entity_poly.pdbx_seq_one_letter_code
_entity_poly.pdbx_strand_id
1 'polypeptide(L)'
;MGEINLDALIRGDIEVLANSISRAENGELSPSDLAKIQEVAAASSPDKRGRSRRSRIGITGTPGVGKSTLTSLLIKEYRANGAKVGVLAVDPSSVVTGGALLGDRIRMQEHYVDPGVFIRSMSARGHLGGLAVATPLASELLAIAGYSPVIVETVGVGQSEVEVMNHVDTTVVVLAPGAGDDIQSAKAGILEIADIFIINKVDRDKEGAEKLRQDLLRSQDLSQRSDKWRAPVLLVSALDRIGISEVVSAISEHQDFTEQARG
;
A
#
# COMPACT_ATOMS: atom_id res chain seq x y z
N MET A 1 11.50 -20.02 -21.67
CA MET A 1 11.06 -19.85 -20.27
C MET A 1 9.68 -20.47 -20.15
N GLY A 2 9.42 -21.29 -19.12
CA GLY A 2 8.12 -21.96 -18.95
C GLY A 2 7.00 -20.98 -18.54
N GLU A 3 5.75 -21.36 -18.81
CA GLU A 3 4.56 -20.64 -18.34
C GLU A 3 4.48 -20.64 -16.80
N ILE A 4 3.75 -19.67 -16.23
CA ILE A 4 3.48 -19.63 -14.78
C ILE A 4 2.63 -20.84 -14.39
N ASN A 5 3.02 -21.54 -13.32
CA ASN A 5 2.20 -22.58 -12.71
C ASN A 5 1.12 -21.94 -11.82
N LEU A 6 -0.01 -21.58 -12.43
CA LEU A 6 -1.13 -20.92 -11.73
C LEU A 6 -1.76 -21.79 -10.63
N ASP A 7 -1.82 -23.12 -10.84
CA ASP A 7 -2.39 -24.01 -9.82
C ASP A 7 -1.54 -24.02 -8.54
N ALA A 8 -0.21 -24.00 -8.69
CA ALA A 8 0.68 -23.90 -7.53
C ALA A 8 0.57 -22.50 -6.87
N LEU A 9 0.46 -21.44 -7.67
CA LEU A 9 0.27 -20.09 -7.17
C LEU A 9 -1.03 -19.95 -6.37
N ILE A 10 -2.16 -20.48 -6.87
CA ILE A 10 -3.46 -20.48 -6.19
C ILE A 10 -3.41 -21.25 -4.87
N ARG A 11 -2.61 -22.32 -4.79
CA ARG A 11 -2.36 -23.06 -3.54
C ARG A 11 -1.45 -22.30 -2.56
N GLY A 12 -0.90 -21.15 -2.95
CA GLY A 12 -0.04 -20.33 -2.13
C GLY A 12 1.42 -20.80 -2.07
N ASP A 13 1.91 -21.45 -3.13
CA ASP A 13 3.32 -21.85 -3.25
C ASP A 13 4.21 -20.61 -3.28
N ILE A 14 5.01 -20.43 -2.23
CA ILE A 14 5.84 -19.25 -2.01
C ILE A 14 6.97 -19.15 -3.04
N GLU A 15 7.54 -20.27 -3.48
CA GLU A 15 8.62 -20.29 -4.45
C GLU A 15 8.09 -19.87 -5.84
N VAL A 16 6.95 -20.40 -6.25
CA VAL A 16 6.27 -20.02 -7.49
C VAL A 16 5.87 -18.54 -7.44
N LEU A 17 5.33 -18.07 -6.33
CA LEU A 17 4.96 -16.66 -6.13
C LEU A 17 6.19 -15.74 -6.27
N ALA A 18 7.27 -16.02 -5.53
CA ALA A 18 8.48 -15.21 -5.56
C ALA A 18 9.12 -15.15 -6.96
N ASN A 19 9.13 -16.30 -7.67
CA ASN A 19 9.63 -16.38 -9.05
C ASN A 19 8.74 -15.58 -10.00
N SER A 20 7.42 -15.71 -9.89
CA SER A 20 6.46 -14.99 -10.74
C SER A 20 6.56 -13.47 -10.56
N ILE A 21 6.73 -13.00 -9.32
CA ILE A 21 6.98 -11.58 -9.05
C ILE A 21 8.31 -11.13 -9.66
N SER A 22 9.38 -11.92 -9.55
CA SER A 22 10.67 -11.60 -10.17
C SER A 22 10.56 -11.49 -11.70
N ARG A 23 9.80 -12.36 -12.32
CA ARG A 23 9.52 -12.30 -13.77
C ARG A 23 8.71 -11.06 -14.15
N ALA A 24 7.73 -10.66 -13.32
CA ALA A 24 6.99 -9.42 -13.51
C ALA A 24 7.90 -8.19 -13.42
N GLU A 25 8.80 -8.13 -12.43
CA GLU A 25 9.80 -7.06 -12.28
C GLU A 25 10.75 -6.94 -13.49
N ASN A 26 11.11 -8.07 -14.09
CA ASN A 26 12.03 -8.12 -15.23
C ASN A 26 11.31 -7.92 -16.59
N GLY A 27 9.98 -7.82 -16.62
CA GLY A 27 9.22 -7.78 -17.88
C GLY A 27 9.24 -9.11 -18.65
N GLU A 28 9.43 -10.23 -17.96
CA GLU A 28 9.62 -11.58 -18.54
C GLU A 28 8.32 -12.40 -18.57
N LEU A 29 7.18 -11.80 -18.22
CA LEU A 29 5.87 -12.44 -18.35
C LEU A 29 5.43 -12.46 -19.81
N SER A 30 5.05 -13.63 -20.29
CA SER A 30 4.51 -13.76 -21.63
C SER A 30 3.09 -13.17 -21.75
N PRO A 31 2.61 -12.80 -22.95
CA PRO A 31 1.21 -12.40 -23.14
C PRO A 31 0.22 -13.47 -22.65
N SER A 32 0.56 -14.76 -22.76
CA SER A 32 -0.24 -15.88 -22.24
C SER A 32 -0.28 -15.86 -20.71
N ASP A 33 0.87 -15.63 -20.02
CA ASP A 33 0.91 -15.50 -18.55
C ASP A 33 0.03 -14.34 -18.10
N LEU A 34 0.13 -13.17 -18.74
CA LEU A 34 -0.66 -11.99 -18.41
C LEU A 34 -2.17 -12.23 -18.57
N ALA A 35 -2.58 -12.86 -19.68
CA ALA A 35 -3.98 -13.19 -19.92
C ALA A 35 -4.53 -14.14 -18.85
N LYS A 36 -3.78 -15.18 -18.48
CA LYS A 36 -4.14 -16.13 -17.42
C LYS A 36 -4.24 -15.48 -16.03
N ILE A 37 -3.29 -14.60 -15.70
CA ILE A 37 -3.34 -13.82 -14.44
C ILE A 37 -4.62 -12.99 -14.41
N GLN A 38 -4.95 -12.29 -15.50
CA GLN A 38 -6.15 -11.46 -15.59
C GLN A 38 -7.44 -12.28 -15.47
N GLU A 39 -7.50 -13.45 -16.10
CA GLU A 39 -8.63 -14.36 -16.03
C GLU A 39 -8.89 -14.85 -14.61
N VAL A 40 -7.85 -15.39 -13.94
CA VAL A 40 -7.95 -15.83 -12.54
C VAL A 40 -8.30 -14.67 -11.63
N ALA A 41 -7.70 -13.53 -11.92
CA ALA A 41 -7.98 -12.30 -11.23
C ALA A 41 -9.46 -11.88 -11.36
N ALA A 42 -10.05 -11.95 -12.52
CA ALA A 42 -11.46 -11.64 -12.76
C ALA A 42 -12.42 -12.68 -12.16
N ALA A 43 -12.02 -13.95 -12.11
CA ALA A 43 -12.82 -15.05 -11.57
C ALA A 43 -12.84 -15.11 -10.03
N SER A 44 -12.00 -14.33 -9.35
CA SER A 44 -11.94 -14.32 -7.87
C SER A 44 -13.23 -13.72 -7.30
N SER A 45 -14.09 -14.58 -6.77
CA SER A 45 -15.35 -14.17 -6.11
C SER A 45 -15.08 -13.36 -4.84
N PRO A 46 -15.98 -12.44 -4.47
CA PRO A 46 -15.92 -11.73 -3.21
C PRO A 46 -15.91 -12.69 -2.01
N ASP A 47 -15.45 -12.23 -0.86
CA ASP A 47 -15.48 -12.98 0.39
C ASP A 47 -16.95 -13.25 0.85
N LYS A 48 -17.14 -14.02 1.94
CA LYS A 48 -18.45 -14.33 2.50
C LYS A 48 -19.27 -13.10 2.94
N ARG A 49 -18.64 -11.91 2.98
CA ARG A 49 -19.27 -10.63 3.29
C ARG A 49 -19.49 -9.76 2.05
N GLY A 50 -19.26 -10.31 0.84
CA GLY A 50 -19.37 -9.58 -0.41
C GLY A 50 -18.18 -8.67 -0.73
N ARG A 51 -17.11 -8.69 0.09
CA ARG A 51 -15.93 -7.84 -0.14
C ARG A 51 -15.03 -8.45 -1.20
N SER A 52 -14.48 -7.60 -2.06
CA SER A 52 -13.43 -8.02 -2.97
C SER A 52 -12.33 -8.76 -2.18
N ARG A 53 -11.97 -9.95 -2.61
CA ARG A 53 -10.80 -10.67 -2.07
C ARG A 53 -9.50 -9.89 -2.23
N ARG A 54 -9.55 -8.75 -2.90
CA ARG A 54 -8.41 -7.92 -3.26
C ARG A 54 -8.52 -6.62 -2.52
N SER A 55 -7.92 -6.55 -1.36
CA SER A 55 -7.71 -5.32 -0.63
C SER A 55 -6.28 -4.87 -0.88
N ARG A 56 -6.09 -3.88 -1.77
CA ARG A 56 -4.80 -3.25 -2.02
C ARG A 56 -4.77 -1.90 -1.32
N ILE A 57 -3.85 -1.76 -0.41
CA ILE A 57 -3.70 -0.56 0.43
C ILE A 57 -2.38 0.10 0.07
N GLY A 58 -2.43 1.30 -0.49
CA GLY A 58 -1.25 2.11 -0.74
C GLY A 58 -0.90 2.96 0.48
N ILE A 59 0.35 2.95 0.90
CA ILE A 59 0.86 3.80 1.98
C ILE A 59 1.95 4.70 1.42
N THR A 60 1.71 6.00 1.41
CA THR A 60 2.64 7.02 0.94
C THR A 60 2.81 8.14 1.97
N GLY A 61 3.77 9.01 1.76
CA GLY A 61 4.10 10.12 2.66
C GLY A 61 5.59 10.42 2.63
N THR A 62 6.00 11.60 3.11
CA THR A 62 7.40 12.02 3.10
C THR A 62 8.31 11.06 3.88
N PRO A 63 9.60 11.00 3.55
CA PRO A 63 10.56 10.19 4.31
C PRO A 63 10.54 10.54 5.81
N GLY A 64 10.68 9.53 6.65
CA GLY A 64 10.77 9.74 8.11
C GLY A 64 9.44 9.94 8.84
N VAL A 65 8.28 10.03 8.19
CA VAL A 65 6.96 10.19 8.88
C VAL A 65 6.50 8.93 9.62
N GLY A 66 7.14 7.78 9.39
CA GLY A 66 6.84 6.53 10.11
C GLY A 66 5.99 5.54 9.33
N LYS A 67 5.99 5.58 8.00
CA LYS A 67 5.25 4.63 7.14
C LYS A 67 5.54 3.18 7.48
N SER A 68 6.81 2.77 7.46
CA SER A 68 7.20 1.36 7.71
C SER A 68 6.87 0.90 9.13
N THR A 69 6.88 1.81 10.12
CA THR A 69 6.41 1.50 11.49
C THR A 69 4.90 1.26 11.49
N LEU A 70 4.15 2.12 10.80
CA LEU A 70 2.71 1.96 10.64
C LEU A 70 2.38 0.68 9.89
N THR A 71 3.07 0.39 8.78
CA THR A 71 2.92 -0.85 8.00
C THR A 71 3.12 -2.07 8.88
N SER A 72 4.18 -2.09 9.71
CA SER A 72 4.43 -3.19 10.65
C SER A 72 3.28 -3.39 11.66
N LEU A 73 2.67 -2.32 12.16
CA LEU A 73 1.53 -2.40 13.06
C LEU A 73 0.25 -2.87 12.35
N LEU A 74 0.02 -2.41 11.14
CA LEU A 74 -1.11 -2.90 10.32
C LEU A 74 -0.97 -4.39 10.01
N ILE A 75 0.23 -4.86 9.69
CA ILE A 75 0.49 -6.30 9.53
C ILE A 75 0.06 -7.05 10.78
N LYS A 76 0.49 -6.61 11.97
CA LYS A 76 0.12 -7.25 13.25
C LYS A 76 -1.39 -7.29 13.46
N GLU A 77 -2.07 -6.20 13.20
CA GLU A 77 -3.52 -6.09 13.37
C GLU A 77 -4.27 -7.03 12.42
N TYR A 78 -3.90 -7.07 11.15
CA TYR A 78 -4.49 -7.99 10.18
C TYR A 78 -4.16 -9.46 10.48
N ARG A 79 -2.92 -9.74 10.92
CA ARG A 79 -2.50 -11.09 11.33
C ARG A 79 -3.23 -11.58 12.57
N ALA A 80 -3.50 -10.71 13.54
CA ALA A 80 -4.30 -11.04 14.73
C ALA A 80 -5.72 -11.49 14.37
N ASN A 81 -6.26 -10.98 13.25
CA ASN A 81 -7.55 -11.38 12.69
C ASN A 81 -7.45 -12.58 11.71
N GLY A 82 -6.30 -13.25 11.63
CA GLY A 82 -6.09 -14.45 10.82
C GLY A 82 -5.86 -14.20 9.33
N ALA A 83 -5.75 -12.95 8.88
CA ALA A 83 -5.50 -12.61 7.49
C ALA A 83 -4.06 -12.97 7.06
N LYS A 84 -3.85 -13.39 5.81
CA LYS A 84 -2.52 -13.40 5.20
C LYS A 84 -2.23 -12.04 4.59
N VAL A 85 -1.06 -11.45 4.88
CA VAL A 85 -0.72 -10.09 4.46
C VAL A 85 0.45 -10.10 3.49
N GLY A 86 0.25 -9.53 2.30
CA GLY A 86 1.32 -9.24 1.35
C GLY A 86 1.84 -7.81 1.51
N VAL A 87 3.14 -7.61 1.41
CA VAL A 87 3.75 -6.27 1.44
C VAL A 87 4.69 -6.10 0.26
N LEU A 88 4.48 -5.03 -0.50
CA LEU A 88 5.37 -4.57 -1.56
C LEU A 88 5.97 -3.23 -1.13
N ALA A 89 7.25 -3.25 -0.75
CA ALA A 89 8.00 -2.03 -0.45
C ALA A 89 8.63 -1.50 -1.74
N VAL A 90 8.12 -0.39 -2.25
CA VAL A 90 8.46 0.17 -3.56
C VAL A 90 9.41 1.34 -3.38
N ASP A 91 10.65 1.21 -3.89
CA ASP A 91 11.66 2.25 -3.89
C ASP A 91 12.01 2.67 -5.32
N PRO A 92 11.41 3.73 -5.85
CA PRO A 92 11.72 4.23 -7.18
C PRO A 92 13.10 4.87 -7.28
N SER A 93 13.71 5.28 -6.16
CA SER A 93 15.03 5.94 -6.15
C SER A 93 16.21 4.99 -6.30
N SER A 94 16.00 3.67 -6.20
CA SER A 94 17.06 2.66 -6.23
C SER A 94 17.73 2.45 -7.61
N VAL A 95 17.36 3.23 -8.62
CA VAL A 95 17.99 3.24 -9.96
C VAL A 95 19.50 3.51 -9.86
N VAL A 96 19.92 4.30 -8.88
CA VAL A 96 21.34 4.71 -8.71
C VAL A 96 22.14 3.71 -7.87
N THR A 97 21.50 3.03 -6.93
CA THR A 97 22.19 2.16 -5.94
C THR A 97 22.08 0.67 -6.24
N GLY A 98 21.26 0.27 -7.21
CA GLY A 98 21.10 -1.15 -7.62
C GLY A 98 20.54 -2.09 -6.54
N GLY A 99 20.15 -1.58 -5.38
CA GLY A 99 19.63 -2.37 -4.27
C GLY A 99 18.59 -1.63 -3.45
N ALA A 100 17.51 -2.32 -3.06
CA ALA A 100 16.55 -1.78 -2.12
C ALA A 100 17.26 -1.40 -0.81
N LEU A 101 16.93 -0.22 -0.27
CA LEU A 101 17.51 0.27 0.99
C LEU A 101 17.35 -0.79 2.10
N LEU A 102 18.47 -1.22 2.67
CA LEU A 102 18.53 -2.19 3.78
C LEU A 102 17.65 -1.75 4.98
N GLY A 103 17.37 -0.45 5.10
CA GLY A 103 16.63 0.11 6.22
C GLY A 103 15.17 -0.38 6.35
N ASP A 104 14.48 -0.63 5.24
CA ASP A 104 13.09 -1.11 5.28
C ASP A 104 13.02 -2.59 5.64
N ARG A 105 14.00 -3.38 5.21
CA ARG A 105 14.11 -4.79 5.62
C ARG A 105 14.33 -4.94 7.13
N ILE A 106 15.15 -4.07 7.75
CA ILE A 106 15.43 -4.14 9.19
C ILE A 106 14.18 -3.84 10.02
N ARG A 107 13.33 -2.90 9.58
CA ARG A 107 12.13 -2.49 10.33
C ARG A 107 11.01 -3.52 10.30
N MET A 108 11.00 -4.42 9.32
CA MET A 108 9.98 -5.47 9.16
C MET A 108 10.52 -6.88 9.48
N GLN A 109 11.74 -6.99 10.04
CA GLN A 109 12.39 -8.29 10.32
C GLN A 109 11.54 -9.22 11.19
N GLU A 110 10.77 -8.70 12.13
CA GLU A 110 9.89 -9.49 12.99
C GLU A 110 8.81 -10.26 12.23
N HIS A 111 8.47 -9.84 11.00
CA HIS A 111 7.44 -10.47 10.18
C HIS A 111 7.97 -11.54 9.21
N TYR A 112 9.30 -11.63 9.00
CA TYR A 112 9.86 -12.59 8.04
C TYR A 112 9.70 -14.06 8.46
N VAL A 113 9.49 -14.31 9.75
CA VAL A 113 9.28 -15.65 10.27
C VAL A 113 7.80 -16.07 10.33
N ASP A 114 6.87 -15.14 10.04
CA ASP A 114 5.44 -15.43 10.02
C ASP A 114 5.03 -16.00 8.65
N PRO A 115 4.58 -17.27 8.56
CA PRO A 115 4.19 -17.88 7.28
C PRO A 115 2.96 -17.23 6.65
N GLY A 116 2.22 -16.41 7.39
CA GLY A 116 1.09 -15.63 6.88
C GLY A 116 1.48 -14.25 6.37
N VAL A 117 2.79 -13.92 6.31
CA VAL A 117 3.27 -12.63 5.81
C VAL A 117 4.26 -12.84 4.66
N PHE A 118 4.04 -12.17 3.55
CA PHE A 118 4.98 -12.13 2.43
C PHE A 118 5.45 -10.70 2.21
N ILE A 119 6.76 -10.46 2.25
CA ILE A 119 7.35 -9.13 2.06
C ILE A 119 8.31 -9.16 0.87
N ARG A 120 8.10 -8.24 -0.08
CA ARG A 120 8.97 -8.06 -1.24
C ARG A 120 9.37 -6.59 -1.37
N SER A 121 10.69 -6.33 -1.42
CA SER A 121 11.20 -5.03 -1.84
C SER A 121 11.30 -5.00 -3.36
N MET A 122 10.67 -4.03 -3.97
CA MET A 122 10.67 -3.79 -5.41
C MET A 122 11.52 -2.58 -5.76
N SER A 123 12.29 -2.68 -6.82
CA SER A 123 13.19 -1.61 -7.26
C SER A 123 13.06 -1.35 -8.76
N ALA A 124 13.30 -0.11 -9.20
CA ALA A 124 13.11 0.32 -10.58
C ALA A 124 14.11 -0.30 -11.60
N ARG A 125 15.11 -1.05 -11.17
CA ARG A 125 16.14 -1.77 -11.98
C ARG A 125 16.49 -1.13 -13.34
N GLY A 126 16.60 0.21 -13.37
CA GLY A 126 17.01 0.95 -14.57
C GLY A 126 15.88 1.42 -15.50
N HIS A 127 14.61 1.11 -15.20
CA HIS A 127 13.46 1.58 -15.99
C HIS A 127 12.47 2.32 -15.09
N LEU A 128 12.42 3.65 -15.18
CA LEU A 128 11.49 4.49 -14.40
C LEU A 128 10.01 4.07 -14.56
N GLY A 129 9.60 3.56 -15.74
CA GLY A 129 8.25 3.02 -15.96
C GLY A 129 8.05 1.57 -15.50
N GLY A 130 9.13 0.85 -15.16
CA GLY A 130 9.06 -0.58 -14.83
C GLY A 130 8.31 -0.89 -13.54
N LEU A 131 8.44 -0.05 -12.51
CA LEU A 131 7.72 -0.21 -11.23
C LEU A 131 6.22 0.04 -11.35
N ALA A 132 5.81 1.00 -12.17
CA ALA A 132 4.40 1.30 -12.41
C ALA A 132 3.66 0.11 -13.05
N VAL A 133 4.37 -0.71 -13.85
CA VAL A 133 3.81 -1.92 -14.47
C VAL A 133 3.96 -3.15 -13.56
N ALA A 134 5.11 -3.31 -12.92
CA ALA A 134 5.42 -4.50 -12.11
C ALA A 134 4.66 -4.54 -10.80
N THR A 135 4.41 -3.38 -10.14
CA THR A 135 3.73 -3.33 -8.84
C THR A 135 2.28 -3.81 -8.90
N PRO A 136 1.44 -3.38 -9.87
CA PRO A 136 0.10 -3.92 -10.06
C PRO A 136 0.10 -5.43 -10.27
N LEU A 137 0.99 -5.94 -11.12
CA LEU A 137 1.11 -7.39 -11.39
C LEU A 137 1.54 -8.17 -10.15
N ALA A 138 2.51 -7.66 -9.39
CA ALA A 138 2.95 -8.27 -8.14
C ALA A 138 1.82 -8.30 -7.09
N SER A 139 1.04 -7.21 -6.98
CA SER A 139 -0.13 -7.14 -6.11
C SER A 139 -1.18 -8.18 -6.51
N GLU A 140 -1.39 -8.38 -7.82
CA GLU A 140 -2.33 -9.36 -8.34
C GLU A 140 -1.87 -10.79 -8.03
N LEU A 141 -0.59 -11.09 -8.25
CA LEU A 141 0.00 -12.40 -7.94
C LEU A 141 -0.11 -12.74 -6.45
N LEU A 142 0.10 -11.75 -5.56
CA LEU A 142 -0.10 -11.90 -4.12
C LEU A 142 -1.56 -12.21 -3.79
N ALA A 143 -2.50 -11.49 -4.38
CA ALA A 143 -3.93 -11.72 -4.16
C ALA A 143 -4.37 -13.11 -4.64
N ILE A 144 -3.89 -13.57 -5.81
CA ILE A 144 -4.11 -14.93 -6.34
C ILE A 144 -3.55 -16.00 -5.38
N ALA A 145 -2.37 -15.74 -4.78
CA ALA A 145 -1.76 -16.64 -3.79
C ALA A 145 -2.44 -16.58 -2.41
N GLY A 146 -3.54 -15.82 -2.27
CA GLY A 146 -4.38 -15.75 -1.07
C GLY A 146 -3.93 -14.73 -0.03
N TYR A 147 -3.07 -13.79 -0.38
CA TYR A 147 -2.71 -12.66 0.49
C TYR A 147 -3.73 -11.53 0.34
N SER A 148 -4.41 -11.18 1.41
CA SER A 148 -5.32 -10.04 1.51
C SER A 148 -5.38 -9.56 2.96
N PRO A 149 -5.01 -8.29 3.24
CA PRO A 149 -4.65 -7.24 2.29
C PRO A 149 -3.27 -7.38 1.65
N VAL A 150 -3.08 -6.68 0.51
CA VAL A 150 -1.76 -6.39 -0.05
C VAL A 150 -1.44 -4.92 0.22
N ILE A 151 -0.40 -4.67 1.00
CA ILE A 151 0.07 -3.32 1.34
C ILE A 151 1.18 -2.93 0.37
N VAL A 152 1.01 -1.80 -0.31
CA VAL A 152 2.02 -1.21 -1.21
C VAL A 152 2.55 0.04 -0.52
N GLU A 153 3.77 -0.03 0.02
CA GLU A 153 4.44 1.08 0.68
C GLU A 153 5.44 1.74 -0.26
N THR A 154 5.36 3.07 -0.43
CA THR A 154 6.35 3.85 -1.20
C THR A 154 7.30 4.62 -0.30
N VAL A 155 8.51 4.92 -0.80
CA VAL A 155 9.55 5.62 -0.01
C VAL A 155 9.33 7.12 0.07
N GLY A 156 8.66 7.73 -0.91
CA GLY A 156 8.48 9.18 -1.03
C GLY A 156 7.08 9.60 -1.46
N VAL A 157 6.97 10.80 -2.01
CA VAL A 157 5.74 11.44 -2.49
C VAL A 157 5.92 12.09 -3.87
N GLY A 158 6.84 11.59 -4.67
CA GLY A 158 7.10 12.06 -6.03
C GLY A 158 6.07 11.55 -7.05
N GLN A 159 6.24 11.90 -8.32
CA GLN A 159 5.31 11.49 -9.39
C GLN A 159 5.25 9.97 -9.59
N SER A 160 6.36 9.27 -9.45
CA SER A 160 6.43 7.81 -9.54
C SER A 160 5.64 7.11 -8.42
N GLU A 161 5.63 7.71 -7.22
CA GLU A 161 4.85 7.21 -6.10
C GLU A 161 3.35 7.43 -6.31
N VAL A 162 2.98 8.59 -6.85
CA VAL A 162 1.57 8.87 -7.22
C VAL A 162 1.10 7.88 -8.29
N GLU A 163 1.93 7.56 -9.28
CA GLU A 163 1.59 6.59 -10.32
C GLU A 163 1.33 5.18 -9.74
N VAL A 164 2.17 4.74 -8.79
CA VAL A 164 1.95 3.46 -8.07
C VAL A 164 0.65 3.49 -7.28
N MET A 165 0.30 4.62 -6.65
CA MET A 165 -0.93 4.75 -5.85
C MET A 165 -2.20 4.69 -6.71
N ASN A 166 -2.15 5.00 -8.00
CA ASN A 166 -3.30 4.84 -8.91
C ASN A 166 -3.73 3.37 -9.13
N HIS A 167 -2.94 2.41 -8.63
CA HIS A 167 -3.19 0.97 -8.79
C HIS A 167 -3.60 0.26 -7.50
N VAL A 168 -3.92 1.02 -6.44
CA VAL A 168 -4.43 0.49 -5.17
C VAL A 168 -5.91 0.82 -4.99
N ASP A 169 -6.58 0.12 -4.06
CA ASP A 169 -8.01 0.32 -3.81
C ASP A 169 -8.25 1.40 -2.73
N THR A 170 -7.27 1.63 -1.86
CA THR A 170 -7.30 2.65 -0.81
C THR A 170 -5.93 3.27 -0.66
N THR A 171 -5.83 4.59 -0.81
CA THR A 171 -4.59 5.34 -0.61
C THR A 171 -4.57 6.00 0.77
N VAL A 172 -3.61 5.60 1.58
CA VAL A 172 -3.33 6.16 2.91
C VAL A 172 -2.13 7.09 2.82
N VAL A 173 -2.35 8.37 3.09
CA VAL A 173 -1.28 9.38 3.13
C VAL A 173 -0.87 9.62 4.58
N VAL A 174 0.41 9.36 4.88
CA VAL A 174 0.98 9.53 6.21
C VAL A 174 1.76 10.83 6.28
N LEU A 175 1.41 11.66 7.25
CA LEU A 175 2.00 12.95 7.55
C LEU A 175 2.54 12.97 8.99
N ALA A 176 3.35 13.97 9.32
CA ALA A 176 3.79 14.21 10.70
C ALA A 176 3.82 15.72 10.98
N PRO A 177 3.63 16.15 12.25
CA PRO A 177 3.82 17.55 12.63
C PRO A 177 5.24 18.03 12.33
N GLY A 178 5.40 19.32 12.03
CA GLY A 178 6.72 19.93 11.79
C GLY A 178 7.31 19.75 10.38
N ALA A 179 6.66 19.01 9.49
CA ALA A 179 7.06 18.86 8.09
C ALA A 179 6.47 19.98 7.19
N GLY A 180 6.46 21.23 7.65
CA GLY A 180 5.70 22.34 7.07
C GLY A 180 6.02 22.66 5.61
N ASP A 181 7.28 22.67 5.22
CA ASP A 181 7.72 22.98 3.84
C ASP A 181 7.48 21.80 2.90
N ASP A 182 7.67 20.57 3.37
CA ASP A 182 7.40 19.34 2.61
C ASP A 182 5.91 19.17 2.31
N ILE A 183 5.05 19.58 3.24
CA ILE A 183 3.59 19.55 3.06
C ILE A 183 3.14 20.58 2.03
N GLN A 184 3.78 21.76 1.93
CA GLN A 184 3.41 22.76 0.93
C GLN A 184 3.77 22.32 -0.49
N SER A 185 4.90 21.68 -0.66
CA SER A 185 5.33 21.13 -1.96
C SER A 185 4.51 19.89 -2.37
N ALA A 186 4.07 19.09 -1.41
CA ALA A 186 3.26 17.90 -1.61
C ALA A 186 1.75 18.17 -1.69
N LYS A 187 1.29 19.36 -1.25
CA LYS A 187 -0.15 19.68 -1.04
C LYS A 187 -1.02 19.47 -2.28
N ALA A 188 -0.58 19.79 -3.48
CA ALA A 188 -1.44 19.70 -4.65
C ALA A 188 -1.72 18.24 -5.04
N GLY A 189 -0.70 17.41 -5.21
CA GLY A 189 -0.86 16.03 -5.68
C GLY A 189 -1.34 15.05 -4.60
N ILE A 190 -0.84 15.19 -3.36
CA ILE A 190 -1.16 14.25 -2.26
C ILE A 190 -2.61 14.40 -1.79
N LEU A 191 -3.13 15.64 -1.72
CA LEU A 191 -4.52 15.89 -1.32
C LEU A 191 -5.52 15.32 -2.32
N GLU A 192 -5.10 15.19 -3.58
CA GLU A 192 -5.95 14.66 -4.65
C GLU A 192 -6.06 13.13 -4.66
N ILE A 193 -5.04 12.42 -4.17
CA ILE A 193 -4.99 10.96 -4.21
C ILE A 193 -5.36 10.29 -2.88
N ALA A 194 -5.45 11.04 -1.79
CA ALA A 194 -5.66 10.50 -0.46
C ALA A 194 -7.12 10.07 -0.24
N ASP A 195 -7.31 8.82 0.13
CA ASP A 195 -8.58 8.33 0.65
C ASP A 195 -8.63 8.40 2.18
N ILE A 196 -7.47 8.34 2.83
CA ILE A 196 -7.33 8.46 4.29
C ILE A 196 -6.07 9.26 4.59
N PHE A 197 -6.18 10.24 5.50
CA PHE A 197 -5.02 10.94 6.05
C PHE A 197 -4.68 10.40 7.44
N ILE A 198 -3.40 10.14 7.68
CA ILE A 198 -2.87 9.79 8.99
C ILE A 198 -1.85 10.84 9.39
N ILE A 199 -2.07 11.49 10.52
CA ILE A 199 -1.08 12.34 11.16
C ILE A 199 -0.42 11.51 12.27
N ASN A 200 0.77 11.02 11.97
CA ASN A 200 1.56 10.19 12.87
C ASN A 200 2.44 11.04 13.79
N LYS A 201 3.02 10.41 14.82
CA LYS A 201 3.91 11.02 15.82
C LYS A 201 3.23 12.05 16.71
N VAL A 202 1.95 11.85 17.02
CA VAL A 202 1.22 12.72 17.95
C VAL A 202 1.81 12.70 19.38
N ASP A 203 2.59 11.67 19.69
CA ASP A 203 3.38 11.54 20.92
C ASP A 203 4.47 12.62 21.04
N ARG A 204 4.96 13.15 19.94
CA ARG A 204 6.04 14.16 19.93
C ARG A 204 5.53 15.59 19.92
N ASP A 205 4.43 15.84 19.21
CA ASP A 205 3.86 17.17 19.06
C ASP A 205 2.34 17.07 18.83
N LYS A 206 1.60 17.05 19.93
CA LYS A 206 0.15 16.96 19.92
C LYS A 206 -0.52 18.23 19.36
N GLU A 207 0.01 19.40 19.71
CA GLU A 207 -0.55 20.68 19.24
C GLU A 207 -0.33 20.88 17.75
N GLY A 208 0.88 20.59 17.25
CA GLY A 208 1.18 20.62 15.82
C GLY A 208 0.38 19.59 15.04
N ALA A 209 0.13 18.42 15.59
CA ALA A 209 -0.72 17.40 14.97
C ALA A 209 -2.17 17.88 14.83
N GLU A 210 -2.73 18.48 15.88
CA GLU A 210 -4.11 18.99 15.84
C GLU A 210 -4.24 20.21 14.89
N LYS A 211 -3.23 21.09 14.85
CA LYS A 211 -3.19 22.19 13.87
C LYS A 211 -3.17 21.65 12.44
N LEU A 212 -2.31 20.67 12.16
CA LEU A 212 -2.23 20.05 10.84
C LEU A 212 -3.55 19.38 10.43
N ARG A 213 -4.21 18.71 11.39
CA ARG A 213 -5.54 18.13 11.18
C ARG A 213 -6.56 19.18 10.76
N GLN A 214 -6.61 20.31 11.47
CA GLN A 214 -7.53 21.40 11.13
C GLN A 214 -7.23 21.99 9.76
N ASP A 215 -5.95 22.16 9.40
CA ASP A 215 -5.55 22.67 8.10
C ASP A 215 -5.96 21.73 6.95
N LEU A 216 -5.83 20.41 7.15
CA LEU A 216 -6.29 19.40 6.18
C LEU A 216 -7.81 19.43 6.02
N LEU A 217 -8.57 19.48 7.11
CA LEU A 217 -10.03 19.55 7.08
C LEU A 217 -10.51 20.80 6.35
N ARG A 218 -9.91 21.98 6.63
CA ARG A 218 -10.22 23.22 5.91
C ARG A 218 -9.89 23.11 4.42
N SER A 219 -8.77 22.48 4.06
CA SER A 219 -8.38 22.28 2.66
C SER A 219 -9.38 21.40 1.91
N GLN A 220 -9.89 20.36 2.57
CA GLN A 220 -10.95 19.50 2.01
C GLN A 220 -12.27 20.27 1.79
N ASP A 221 -12.64 21.15 2.72
CA ASP A 221 -13.84 21.99 2.59
C ASP A 221 -13.75 22.98 1.40
N LEU A 222 -12.53 23.40 1.05
CA LEU A 222 -12.28 24.30 -0.08
C LEU A 222 -12.19 23.56 -1.43
N SER A 223 -11.82 22.27 -1.41
CA SER A 223 -11.80 21.44 -2.61
C SER A 223 -13.24 21.06 -2.97
N GLN A 224 -13.74 21.54 -4.13
CA GLN A 224 -15.06 21.16 -4.67
C GLN A 224 -15.05 19.70 -5.18
N ARG A 225 -14.53 18.74 -4.42
CA ARG A 225 -14.66 17.33 -4.78
C ARG A 225 -16.14 16.97 -4.68
N SER A 226 -16.71 16.63 -5.83
CA SER A 226 -18.07 16.12 -5.95
C SER A 226 -18.21 14.66 -5.43
N ASP A 227 -17.12 14.07 -4.99
CA ASP A 227 -17.07 12.70 -4.53
C ASP A 227 -17.76 12.57 -3.18
N LYS A 228 -18.64 11.60 -3.06
CA LYS A 228 -19.37 11.33 -1.83
C LYS A 228 -18.47 10.90 -0.66
N TRP A 229 -17.20 10.47 -0.93
CA TRP A 229 -16.23 10.12 0.10
C TRP A 229 -15.47 11.35 0.59
N ARG A 230 -15.50 11.57 1.91
CA ARG A 230 -14.66 12.56 2.58
C ARG A 230 -13.54 11.83 3.33
N ALA A 231 -12.29 12.03 2.91
CA ALA A 231 -11.14 11.37 3.51
C ALA A 231 -11.03 11.68 5.02
N PRO A 232 -11.11 10.70 5.92
CA PRO A 232 -10.92 10.92 7.34
C PRO A 232 -9.48 11.34 7.64
N VAL A 233 -9.29 12.16 8.68
CA VAL A 233 -7.98 12.61 9.17
C VAL A 233 -7.78 12.05 10.57
N LEU A 234 -6.94 11.02 10.67
CA LEU A 234 -6.71 10.25 11.89
C LEU A 234 -5.42 10.69 12.59
N LEU A 235 -5.47 10.83 13.90
CA LEU A 235 -4.31 11.10 14.75
C LEU A 235 -3.74 9.77 15.28
N VAL A 236 -2.45 9.51 15.03
CA VAL A 236 -1.82 8.22 15.34
C VAL A 236 -0.48 8.43 16.05
N SER A 237 -0.20 7.61 17.05
CA SER A 237 1.17 7.36 17.53
C SER A 237 1.54 5.91 17.20
N ALA A 238 2.31 5.72 16.13
CA ALA A 238 2.80 4.39 15.80
C ALA A 238 3.80 3.87 16.85
N LEU A 239 4.48 4.77 17.58
CA LEU A 239 5.38 4.39 18.67
C LEU A 239 4.60 3.78 19.85
N ASP A 240 3.50 4.44 20.25
CA ASP A 240 2.67 4.03 21.40
C ASP A 240 1.53 3.10 20.99
N ARG A 241 1.40 2.77 19.70
CA ARG A 241 0.33 1.94 19.10
C ARG A 241 -1.07 2.52 19.30
N ILE A 242 -1.18 3.84 19.32
CA ILE A 242 -2.46 4.56 19.47
C ILE A 242 -3.03 4.83 18.08
N GLY A 243 -4.34 4.61 17.90
CA GLY A 243 -5.08 4.93 16.67
C GLY A 243 -4.97 3.86 15.56
N ILE A 244 -4.35 2.69 15.80
CA ILE A 244 -4.12 1.68 14.75
C ILE A 244 -5.42 0.96 14.37
N SER A 245 -6.26 0.62 15.33
CA SER A 245 -7.59 0.02 15.09
C SER A 245 -8.50 0.95 14.30
N GLU A 246 -8.44 2.25 14.57
CA GLU A 246 -9.18 3.28 13.83
C GLU A 246 -8.72 3.37 12.38
N VAL A 247 -7.41 3.20 12.13
CA VAL A 247 -6.88 3.14 10.74
C VAL A 247 -7.44 1.93 10.00
N VAL A 248 -7.45 0.75 10.62
CA VAL A 248 -8.00 -0.46 10.00
C VAL A 248 -9.50 -0.31 9.73
N SER A 249 -10.25 0.30 10.66
CA SER A 249 -11.67 0.59 10.48
C SER A 249 -11.90 1.54 9.31
N ALA A 250 -11.15 2.64 9.23
CA ALA A 250 -11.28 3.61 8.13
C ALA A 250 -10.94 3.00 6.76
N ILE A 251 -9.95 2.10 6.69
CA ILE A 251 -9.63 1.36 5.46
C ILE A 251 -10.81 0.48 5.06
N SER A 252 -11.40 -0.26 6.01
CA SER A 252 -12.56 -1.11 5.74
C SER A 252 -13.77 -0.29 5.28
N GLU A 253 -14.04 0.84 5.92
CA GLU A 253 -15.14 1.74 5.56
C GLU A 253 -14.98 2.31 4.14
N HIS A 254 -13.76 2.71 3.76
CA HIS A 254 -13.48 3.18 2.41
C HIS A 254 -13.68 2.06 1.37
N GLN A 255 -13.24 0.84 1.67
CA GLN A 255 -13.43 -0.30 0.77
C GLN A 255 -14.92 -0.63 0.60
N ASP A 256 -15.69 -0.66 1.69
CA ASP A 256 -17.14 -0.87 1.65
C ASP A 256 -17.84 0.24 0.83
N PHE A 257 -17.41 1.51 0.97
CA PHE A 257 -17.91 2.64 0.18
C PHE A 257 -17.63 2.48 -1.32
N THR A 258 -16.40 2.12 -1.69
CA THR A 258 -16.02 1.97 -3.10
C THR A 258 -16.70 0.77 -3.76
N GLU A 259 -16.97 -0.31 -3.03
CA GLU A 259 -17.74 -1.45 -3.54
C GLU A 259 -19.20 -1.07 -3.81
N GLN A 260 -19.85 -0.33 -2.91
CA GLN A 260 -21.21 0.16 -3.11
C GLN A 260 -21.33 1.14 -4.30
N ALA A 261 -20.27 1.89 -4.61
CA ALA A 261 -20.26 2.80 -5.75
C ALA A 261 -20.05 2.10 -7.10
N ARG A 262 -19.55 0.85 -7.10
CA ARG A 262 -19.30 0.03 -8.31
C ARG A 262 -20.48 -0.90 -8.65
N GLY A 263 -21.39 -1.18 -7.73
CA GLY A 263 -22.59 -2.03 -7.89
C GLY A 263 -23.81 -1.23 -8.26
#